data_bec4d0134974e883b37b4d358898922e
#
_entry.id   bec4d0134974e883b37b4d358898922e
#
_cell.length_a   1.000
_cell.length_b   1.000
_cell.length_c   1.000
_cell.angle_alpha   90.00
_cell.angle_beta   90.00
_cell.angle_gamma   90.00
#
_symmetry.space_group_name_H-M   'P 1'
#
loop_
_entity.id
_entity.type
_entity.pdbx_description
1 polymer ?
#
loop_
_entity_poly.entity_id
_entity_poly.type
_entity_poly.pdbx_seq_one_letter_code
_entity_poly.pdbx_strand_id
1 'polypeptide(L)'
;MGEKGFYRRQALGAGAGAAVAGAALLSPTARAQEKREVRRRAPEDLVPRQNIGIQLYTLRDAMTNQADATSVLNALGRMGYTEVETAGHYDWTAKQFRSVLKRAGLRAVSGHDGPTDDLTNTSWQDSYKETLEYAAELGQKFTGFAWFPEPRPVSKFEALAERFNEAGALAKEHGLTFFYHNHDFEFTTKQADGSPVYDLLLERTDPDLVMFELDLYWIIYGGENPLAYLSEHANRFFAYHVKDRVWKDRPNADDFEDAGPGRIDFPDIFAVGDDGPDKHYFIEHDQPLLSHPALGTPQAQLTTAKVGIQFLQEVTWK
;
A
#
# COMPACT_ATOMS: atom_id res chain seq x y z
N MET A 1 -34.84 -9.99 -1.10
CA MET A 1 -34.75 -10.22 -2.56
C MET A 1 -33.52 -9.52 -3.02
N GLY A 2 -32.60 -10.30 -3.52
CA GLY A 2 -31.18 -10.11 -3.53
C GLY A 2 -30.65 -9.08 -4.50
N GLU A 3 -29.71 -8.32 -4.05
CA GLU A 3 -28.68 -7.74 -4.92
C GLU A 3 -27.38 -8.49 -4.65
N LYS A 4 -27.08 -9.39 -5.57
CA LYS A 4 -25.80 -10.10 -5.62
C LYS A 4 -24.91 -9.43 -6.65
N GLY A 5 -23.73 -9.00 -6.22
CA GLY A 5 -22.54 -9.07 -7.06
C GLY A 5 -22.26 -7.94 -8.01
N PHE A 6 -21.58 -6.90 -7.55
CA PHE A 6 -21.00 -5.88 -8.44
C PHE A 6 -19.63 -6.26 -9.03
N TYR A 7 -19.07 -7.41 -8.69
CA TYR A 7 -17.78 -7.88 -9.19
C TYR A 7 -17.83 -9.22 -9.92
N ARG A 8 -18.96 -9.53 -10.58
CA ARG A 8 -19.01 -10.67 -11.50
C ARG A 8 -19.50 -10.27 -12.90
N ARG A 9 -18.56 -10.28 -13.84
CA ARG A 9 -18.71 -10.42 -15.28
C ARG A 9 -19.65 -9.44 -16.00
N GLN A 10 -19.08 -8.43 -16.63
CA GLN A 10 -19.63 -7.97 -17.90
C GLN A 10 -19.11 -8.88 -19.02
N ALA A 11 -19.93 -9.86 -19.44
CA ALA A 11 -19.70 -10.63 -20.61
C ALA A 11 -20.06 -9.79 -21.84
N LEU A 12 -19.09 -9.58 -22.72
CA LEU A 12 -19.28 -8.99 -24.04
C LEU A 12 -20.18 -9.90 -24.89
N GLY A 13 -21.37 -9.43 -25.22
CA GLY A 13 -22.28 -10.04 -26.18
C GLY A 13 -21.73 -9.90 -27.59
N ALA A 14 -21.56 -11.04 -28.29
CA ALA A 14 -21.17 -11.08 -29.66
C ALA A 14 -22.38 -10.73 -30.56
N GLY A 15 -22.32 -9.61 -31.28
CA GLY A 15 -23.17 -9.28 -32.39
C GLY A 15 -22.39 -9.47 -33.69
N ALA A 16 -22.83 -10.44 -34.52
CA ALA A 16 -22.28 -10.65 -35.85
C ALA A 16 -22.83 -9.59 -36.83
N GLY A 17 -21.95 -8.89 -37.50
CA GLY A 17 -22.30 -7.96 -38.59
C GLY A 17 -21.14 -7.85 -39.57
N ALA A 18 -21.45 -8.03 -40.85
CA ALA A 18 -20.60 -8.34 -41.99
C ALA A 18 -19.49 -7.36 -42.33
N ALA A 19 -18.46 -7.90 -42.98
CA ALA A 19 -17.23 -7.29 -43.45
C ALA A 19 -17.42 -6.17 -44.50
N VAL A 20 -16.62 -5.09 -44.33
CA VAL A 20 -16.10 -4.29 -45.47
C VAL A 20 -14.62 -4.03 -45.15
N ALA A 21 -13.76 -4.48 -46.05
CA ALA A 21 -12.31 -4.28 -45.97
C ALA A 21 -11.94 -2.82 -46.23
N GLY A 22 -11.48 -2.11 -45.23
CA GLY A 22 -10.81 -0.84 -45.35
C GLY A 22 -9.55 -0.88 -44.47
N ALA A 23 -8.37 -0.86 -45.11
CA ALA A 23 -7.12 -0.78 -44.39
C ALA A 23 -7.00 0.59 -43.71
N ALA A 24 -7.44 0.70 -42.49
CA ALA A 24 -7.18 1.88 -41.64
C ALA A 24 -5.78 1.76 -41.07
N LEU A 25 -4.92 2.72 -41.38
CA LEU A 25 -3.64 2.91 -40.74
C LEU A 25 -3.89 3.24 -39.26
N LEU A 26 -3.68 2.26 -38.39
CA LEU A 26 -3.75 2.43 -36.95
C LEU A 26 -2.72 3.44 -36.50
N SER A 27 -3.17 4.42 -35.69
CA SER A 27 -2.29 5.42 -35.07
C SER A 27 -1.21 4.76 -34.19
N PRO A 28 -0.02 5.39 -33.97
CA PRO A 28 1.04 4.83 -33.14
C PRO A 28 0.60 4.44 -31.72
N THR A 29 -0.41 5.10 -31.18
CA THR A 29 -1.02 4.82 -29.87
C THR A 29 -1.82 3.50 -29.86
N ALA A 30 -2.54 3.16 -30.93
CA ALA A 30 -3.24 1.88 -31.02
C ALA A 30 -2.27 0.68 -31.11
N ARG A 31 -1.09 0.87 -31.72
CA ARG A 31 -0.04 -0.17 -31.79
C ARG A 31 0.69 -0.38 -30.47
N ALA A 32 0.69 0.61 -29.56
CA ALA A 32 1.26 0.48 -28.22
C ALA A 32 0.28 -0.27 -27.27
N GLN A 33 -1.02 -0.14 -27.49
CA GLN A 33 -2.04 -0.88 -26.72
C GLN A 33 -2.11 -2.37 -27.07
N GLU A 34 -1.86 -2.74 -28.33
CA GLU A 34 -1.90 -4.14 -28.76
C GLU A 34 -0.68 -4.98 -28.31
N LYS A 35 0.35 -4.36 -27.74
CA LYS A 35 1.56 -5.04 -27.22
C LYS A 35 1.60 -5.23 -25.70
N ARG A 36 0.60 -4.80 -24.96
CA ARG A 36 0.42 -5.16 -23.56
C ARG A 36 -0.43 -6.43 -23.44
N GLU A 37 0.05 -7.54 -23.96
CA GLU A 37 -0.27 -8.81 -23.33
C GLU A 37 0.31 -8.74 -21.91
N VAL A 38 -0.57 -8.57 -20.93
CA VAL A 38 -0.22 -8.72 -19.52
C VAL A 38 0.50 -10.06 -19.42
N ARG A 39 1.82 -10.05 -19.17
CA ARG A 39 2.56 -11.25 -18.82
C ARG A 39 2.00 -11.70 -17.47
N ARG A 40 0.99 -12.56 -17.52
CA ARG A 40 0.49 -13.22 -16.32
C ARG A 40 1.63 -14.05 -15.77
N ARG A 41 2.09 -13.76 -14.54
CA ARG A 41 3.01 -14.64 -13.81
C ARG A 41 2.37 -16.05 -13.71
N ALA A 42 3.21 -17.07 -13.59
CA ALA A 42 2.73 -18.40 -13.29
C ALA A 42 1.93 -18.37 -11.96
N PRO A 43 0.86 -19.18 -11.81
CA PRO A 43 -0.02 -19.13 -10.64
C PRO A 43 0.68 -19.27 -9.27
N GLU A 44 1.85 -19.87 -9.24
CA GLU A 44 2.66 -20.14 -8.05
C GLU A 44 3.51 -18.97 -7.55
N ASP A 45 3.56 -17.83 -8.30
CA ASP A 45 4.50 -16.73 -8.06
C ASP A 45 3.83 -15.35 -7.94
N LEU A 46 2.53 -15.28 -7.57
CA LEU A 46 1.82 -14.00 -7.46
C LEU A 46 2.47 -13.05 -6.42
N VAL A 47 2.97 -13.61 -5.32
CA VAL A 47 3.63 -12.86 -4.25
C VAL A 47 5.02 -13.45 -4.00
N PRO A 48 6.10 -12.74 -4.38
CA PRO A 48 7.46 -13.18 -4.09
C PRO A 48 7.70 -13.26 -2.58
N ARG A 49 8.10 -14.42 -2.07
CA ARG A 49 8.28 -14.67 -0.63
C ARG A 49 9.23 -13.68 0.05
N GLN A 50 10.25 -13.22 -0.67
CA GLN A 50 11.21 -12.24 -0.16
C GLN A 50 10.63 -10.82 -0.01
N ASN A 51 9.43 -10.56 -0.53
CA ASN A 51 8.76 -9.27 -0.50
C ASN A 51 7.50 -9.28 0.38
N ILE A 52 7.33 -10.33 1.22
CA ILE A 52 6.24 -10.41 2.18
C ILE A 52 6.63 -9.70 3.47
N GLY A 53 5.93 -8.63 3.76
CA GLY A 53 6.11 -7.78 4.93
C GLY A 53 4.86 -7.60 5.78
N ILE A 54 5.02 -6.84 6.86
CA ILE A 54 3.94 -6.39 7.72
C ILE A 54 4.22 -4.96 8.16
N GLN A 55 3.16 -4.11 8.13
CA GLN A 55 3.20 -2.78 8.75
C GLN A 55 3.11 -2.94 10.28
N LEU A 56 4.13 -2.44 10.99
CA LEU A 56 4.24 -2.64 12.44
C LEU A 56 3.16 -1.93 13.26
N TYR A 57 2.42 -0.98 12.68
CA TYR A 57 1.25 -0.39 13.31
C TYR A 57 0.18 -1.43 13.68
N THR A 58 0.07 -2.50 12.90
CA THR A 58 -0.80 -3.66 13.19
C THR A 58 -0.53 -4.26 14.56
N LEU A 59 0.71 -4.17 15.02
CA LEU A 59 1.23 -4.81 16.26
C LEU A 59 1.51 -3.81 17.38
N ARG A 60 1.05 -2.56 17.24
CA ARG A 60 1.40 -1.43 18.12
C ARG A 60 1.18 -1.71 19.61
N ASP A 61 0.08 -2.39 19.96
CA ASP A 61 -0.23 -2.69 21.37
C ASP A 61 0.54 -3.92 21.90
N ALA A 62 1.09 -4.74 21.00
CA ALA A 62 1.97 -5.86 21.35
C ALA A 62 3.46 -5.44 21.43
N MET A 63 3.79 -4.19 21.03
CA MET A 63 5.16 -3.68 20.92
C MET A 63 5.34 -2.43 21.79
N THR A 64 4.95 -2.50 23.05
CA THR A 64 4.90 -1.33 23.98
C THR A 64 6.26 -0.86 24.49
N ASN A 65 7.27 -1.71 24.37
CA ASN A 65 8.65 -1.43 24.78
C ASN A 65 9.62 -2.31 23.98
N GLN A 66 10.92 -2.08 24.15
CA GLN A 66 11.98 -2.80 23.40
C GLN A 66 11.96 -4.32 23.61
N ALA A 67 11.62 -4.80 24.81
CA ALA A 67 11.58 -6.24 25.08
C ALA A 67 10.42 -6.90 24.37
N ASP A 68 9.23 -6.29 24.43
CA ASP A 68 8.04 -6.73 23.72
C ASP A 68 8.26 -6.67 22.21
N ALA A 69 8.77 -5.56 21.70
CA ALA A 69 9.08 -5.38 20.29
C ALA A 69 10.08 -6.45 19.79
N THR A 70 11.13 -6.75 20.57
CA THR A 70 12.09 -7.82 20.25
C THR A 70 11.39 -9.19 20.17
N SER A 71 10.49 -9.48 21.11
CA SER A 71 9.71 -10.73 21.16
C SER A 71 8.80 -10.86 19.92
N VAL A 72 8.09 -9.80 19.58
CA VAL A 72 7.19 -9.74 18.41
C VAL A 72 7.98 -9.90 17.11
N LEU A 73 9.06 -9.15 16.92
CA LEU A 73 9.90 -9.26 15.72
C LEU A 73 10.47 -10.68 15.54
N ASN A 74 10.91 -11.31 16.62
CA ASN A 74 11.34 -12.71 16.57
C ASN A 74 10.18 -13.67 16.20
N ALA A 75 8.95 -13.38 16.63
CA ALA A 75 7.78 -14.15 16.24
C ALA A 75 7.46 -13.98 14.76
N LEU A 76 7.52 -12.78 14.23
CA LEU A 76 7.32 -12.50 12.79
C LEU A 76 8.33 -13.25 11.92
N GLY A 77 9.61 -13.22 12.27
CA GLY A 77 10.62 -14.00 11.54
C GLY A 77 10.34 -15.50 11.56
N ARG A 78 9.90 -16.07 12.72
CA ARG A 78 9.49 -17.49 12.82
C ARG A 78 8.21 -17.80 12.02
N MET A 79 7.31 -16.84 11.83
CA MET A 79 6.13 -17.00 10.97
C MET A 79 6.50 -17.02 9.48
N GLY A 80 7.68 -16.47 9.11
CA GLY A 80 8.15 -16.46 7.73
C GLY A 80 8.08 -15.10 7.05
N TYR A 81 7.78 -14.02 7.78
CA TYR A 81 7.98 -12.66 7.26
C TYR A 81 9.44 -12.41 6.95
N THR A 82 9.71 -11.64 5.92
CA THR A 82 11.06 -11.24 5.50
C THR A 82 11.27 -9.74 5.65
N GLU A 83 10.19 -8.97 5.64
CA GLU A 83 10.19 -7.52 5.69
C GLU A 83 9.27 -6.99 6.78
N VAL A 84 9.60 -5.77 7.22
CA VAL A 84 8.70 -4.93 8.01
C VAL A 84 8.67 -3.54 7.40
N GLU A 85 7.52 -2.90 7.52
CA GLU A 85 7.38 -1.47 7.39
C GLU A 85 7.26 -0.86 8.78
N THR A 86 8.09 0.15 9.07
CA THR A 86 8.18 0.71 10.41
C THR A 86 7.07 1.73 10.68
N ALA A 87 6.57 1.72 11.92
CA ALA A 87 5.65 2.73 12.47
C ALA A 87 6.22 3.21 13.82
N GLY A 88 7.37 3.86 13.76
CA GLY A 88 8.13 4.29 14.92
C GLY A 88 9.37 3.44 15.18
N HIS A 89 10.21 3.88 16.15
CA HIS A 89 11.58 3.39 16.33
C HIS A 89 11.82 2.71 17.69
N TYR A 90 10.83 2.66 18.57
CA TYR A 90 10.88 1.96 19.88
C TYR A 90 12.08 2.37 20.75
N ASP A 91 12.49 3.65 20.69
CA ASP A 91 13.68 4.21 21.36
C ASP A 91 15.01 3.52 21.01
N TRP A 92 15.08 2.76 19.91
CA TRP A 92 16.33 2.24 19.40
C TRP A 92 17.02 3.24 18.48
N THR A 93 18.35 3.26 18.54
CA THR A 93 19.12 3.83 17.42
C THR A 93 18.94 2.96 16.17
N ALA A 94 19.14 3.53 14.99
CA ALA A 94 19.02 2.79 13.73
C ALA A 94 19.89 1.50 13.69
N LYS A 95 21.12 1.58 14.19
CA LYS A 95 22.03 0.41 14.33
C LYS A 95 21.46 -0.68 15.25
N GLN A 96 20.89 -0.28 16.38
CA GLN A 96 20.27 -1.22 17.32
C GLN A 96 19.07 -1.89 16.66
N PHE A 97 18.17 -1.12 16.07
CA PHE A 97 16.98 -1.65 15.43
C PHE A 97 17.33 -2.59 14.26
N ARG A 98 18.24 -2.15 13.39
CA ARG A 98 18.77 -3.00 12.31
C ARG A 98 19.35 -4.33 12.85
N SER A 99 20.07 -4.29 13.96
CA SER A 99 20.63 -5.50 14.60
C SER A 99 19.54 -6.43 15.13
N VAL A 100 18.47 -5.87 15.74
CA VAL A 100 17.31 -6.66 16.21
C VAL A 100 16.61 -7.32 15.04
N LEU A 101 16.28 -6.57 14.00
CA LEU A 101 15.64 -7.09 12.78
C LEU A 101 16.48 -8.19 12.13
N LYS A 102 17.79 -7.98 11.97
CA LYS A 102 18.70 -8.98 11.39
C LYS A 102 18.70 -10.30 12.19
N ARG A 103 18.69 -10.24 13.53
CA ARG A 103 18.63 -11.45 14.36
C ARG A 103 17.30 -12.18 14.21
N ALA A 104 16.21 -11.46 13.96
CA ALA A 104 14.90 -12.02 13.67
C ALA A 104 14.75 -12.57 12.23
N GLY A 105 15.74 -12.36 11.37
CA GLY A 105 15.66 -12.70 9.93
C GLY A 105 14.84 -11.69 9.11
N LEU A 106 14.62 -10.49 9.64
CA LEU A 106 13.84 -9.42 9.03
C LEU A 106 14.71 -8.27 8.51
N ARG A 107 14.16 -7.47 7.61
CA ARG A 107 14.70 -6.17 7.20
C ARG A 107 13.59 -5.12 7.21
N ALA A 108 13.90 -3.89 7.63
CA ALA A 108 13.05 -2.74 7.39
C ALA A 108 13.31 -2.28 5.95
N VAL A 109 12.34 -2.41 5.06
CA VAL A 109 12.46 -1.96 3.67
C VAL A 109 11.78 -0.61 3.49
N SER A 110 10.78 -0.32 4.31
CA SER A 110 9.93 0.85 4.27
C SER A 110 9.61 1.35 5.67
N GLY A 111 9.15 2.61 5.79
CA GLY A 111 8.64 3.17 7.03
C GLY A 111 7.78 4.40 6.80
N HIS A 112 6.79 4.60 7.66
CA HIS A 112 5.96 5.80 7.71
C HIS A 112 6.70 6.90 8.49
N ASP A 113 7.82 7.34 7.96
CA ASP A 113 8.77 8.27 8.55
C ASP A 113 8.85 9.60 7.77
N GLY A 114 7.80 9.97 7.04
CA GLY A 114 7.74 11.15 6.19
C GLY A 114 7.82 12.48 6.97
N PRO A 115 7.89 13.60 6.25
CA PRO A 115 7.87 14.91 6.87
C PRO A 115 6.55 15.13 7.63
N THR A 116 6.57 16.02 8.62
CA THR A 116 5.34 16.35 9.36
C THR A 116 4.28 16.98 8.45
N ASP A 117 3.03 16.82 8.81
CA ASP A 117 1.87 17.39 8.12
C ASP A 117 1.71 18.91 8.31
N ASP A 118 2.53 19.54 9.13
CA ASP A 118 2.53 20.99 9.35
C ASP A 118 3.14 21.70 8.16
N LEU A 119 2.27 22.09 7.20
CA LEU A 119 2.65 22.84 6.01
C LEU A 119 3.12 24.27 6.32
N THR A 120 2.90 24.77 7.55
CA THR A 120 3.37 26.10 7.98
C THR A 120 4.76 26.06 8.58
N ASN A 121 5.26 24.89 8.96
CA ASN A 121 6.60 24.71 9.50
C ASN A 121 7.65 24.92 8.40
N THR A 122 8.42 25.98 8.48
CA THR A 122 9.48 26.32 7.52
C THR A 122 10.79 25.59 7.73
N SER A 123 10.95 24.87 8.85
CA SER A 123 12.15 24.08 9.19
C SER A 123 11.91 22.57 9.12
N TRP A 124 10.84 22.13 8.45
CA TRP A 124 10.52 20.70 8.32
C TRP A 124 11.65 19.91 7.64
N GLN A 125 12.40 20.55 6.72
CA GLN A 125 13.50 19.90 6.01
C GLN A 125 14.61 19.45 6.96
N ASP A 126 14.92 20.22 8.01
CA ASP A 126 16.00 19.87 8.94
C ASP A 126 15.61 18.65 9.78
N SER A 127 14.39 18.63 10.34
CA SER A 127 13.91 17.45 11.06
C SER A 127 13.73 16.22 10.16
N TYR A 128 13.35 16.44 8.91
CA TYR A 128 13.21 15.34 7.95
C TYR A 128 14.58 14.75 7.55
N LYS A 129 15.63 15.55 7.43
CA LYS A 129 16.99 15.05 7.19
C LYS A 129 17.46 14.10 8.30
N GLU A 130 17.21 14.43 9.57
CA GLU A 130 17.52 13.53 10.68
C GLU A 130 16.79 12.18 10.55
N THR A 131 15.51 12.23 10.15
CA THR A 131 14.72 11.03 9.85
C THR A 131 15.28 10.25 8.68
N LEU A 132 15.70 10.91 7.59
CA LEU A 132 16.31 10.28 6.42
C LEU A 132 17.65 9.61 6.76
N GLU A 133 18.47 10.24 7.58
CA GLU A 133 19.72 9.65 8.06
C GLU A 133 19.44 8.38 8.88
N TYR A 134 18.43 8.42 9.77
CA TYR A 134 18.00 7.25 10.52
C TYR A 134 17.51 6.13 9.61
N ALA A 135 16.62 6.43 8.68
CA ALA A 135 16.04 5.47 7.74
C ALA A 135 17.13 4.80 6.86
N ALA A 136 18.07 5.60 6.33
CA ALA A 136 19.20 5.10 5.55
C ALA A 136 20.13 4.20 6.39
N GLU A 137 20.44 4.59 7.64
CA GLU A 137 21.25 3.78 8.56
C GLU A 137 20.53 2.49 8.97
N LEU A 138 19.20 2.52 9.15
CA LEU A 138 18.38 1.34 9.41
C LEU A 138 18.42 0.37 8.23
N GLY A 139 18.55 0.89 7.01
CA GLY A 139 18.64 0.13 5.76
C GLY A 139 17.34 0.11 4.97
N GLN A 140 16.44 1.06 5.23
CA GLN A 140 15.25 1.27 4.41
C GLN A 140 15.63 1.64 2.97
N LYS A 141 14.70 1.42 2.06
CA LYS A 141 14.74 1.89 0.67
C LYS A 141 13.69 2.96 0.43
N PHE A 142 12.60 2.91 1.21
CA PHE A 142 11.45 3.78 1.07
C PHE A 142 11.14 4.47 2.42
N THR A 143 10.75 5.74 2.34
CA THR A 143 10.33 6.56 3.47
C THR A 143 9.06 7.30 3.08
N GLY A 144 8.02 7.26 3.87
CA GLY A 144 6.70 7.69 3.44
C GLY A 144 5.90 8.54 4.40
N PHE A 145 4.98 9.28 3.82
CA PHE A 145 3.99 10.08 4.51
C PHE A 145 2.64 9.39 4.43
N ALA A 146 2.05 9.09 5.60
CA ALA A 146 0.88 8.22 5.65
C ALA A 146 -0.42 8.92 6.05
N TRP A 147 -0.36 10.01 6.83
CA TRP A 147 -1.57 10.57 7.40
C TRP A 147 -1.39 12.03 7.84
N PHE A 148 -2.49 12.79 7.81
CA PHE A 148 -2.56 14.14 8.34
C PHE A 148 -3.98 14.48 8.82
N PRO A 149 -4.14 15.40 9.82
CA PRO A 149 -5.42 15.71 10.41
C PRO A 149 -6.33 16.56 9.53
N GLU A 150 -7.61 16.58 9.86
CA GLU A 150 -8.59 17.52 9.33
C GLU A 150 -8.22 18.99 9.69
N PRO A 151 -8.63 20.01 8.89
CA PRO A 151 -9.41 19.87 7.66
C PRO A 151 -8.55 19.48 6.45
N ARG A 152 -9.16 18.79 5.47
CA ARG A 152 -8.51 18.29 4.24
C ARG A 152 -9.13 18.90 2.98
N PRO A 153 -9.03 20.23 2.76
CA PRO A 153 -9.52 20.86 1.53
C PRO A 153 -8.59 20.49 0.36
N VAL A 154 -9.08 20.63 -0.88
CA VAL A 154 -8.30 20.39 -2.10
C VAL A 154 -6.97 21.16 -2.11
N SER A 155 -6.98 22.42 -1.67
CA SER A 155 -5.78 23.27 -1.60
C SER A 155 -4.68 22.71 -0.69
N LYS A 156 -5.03 21.91 0.32
CA LYS A 156 -4.04 21.23 1.17
C LYS A 156 -3.34 20.09 0.40
N PHE A 157 -4.07 19.36 -0.43
CA PHE A 157 -3.47 18.33 -1.30
C PHE A 157 -2.59 18.94 -2.40
N GLU A 158 -2.96 20.11 -2.94
CA GLU A 158 -2.10 20.86 -3.87
C GLU A 158 -0.76 21.24 -3.22
N ALA A 159 -0.81 21.78 -2.00
CA ALA A 159 0.40 22.12 -1.25
C ALA A 159 1.21 20.88 -0.83
N LEU A 160 0.53 19.76 -0.51
CA LEU A 160 1.20 18.50 -0.21
C LEU A 160 1.91 17.92 -1.41
N ALA A 161 1.34 18.00 -2.62
CA ALA A 161 2.01 17.53 -3.84
C ALA A 161 3.35 18.23 -4.08
N GLU A 162 3.40 19.55 -3.86
CA GLU A 162 4.64 20.34 -3.93
C GLU A 162 5.64 19.87 -2.87
N ARG A 163 5.18 19.73 -1.62
CA ARG A 163 6.02 19.22 -0.51
C ARG A 163 6.53 17.81 -0.75
N PHE A 164 5.74 16.93 -1.35
CA PHE A 164 6.16 15.56 -1.65
C PHE A 164 7.27 15.53 -2.69
N ASN A 165 7.24 16.42 -3.68
CA ASN A 165 8.35 16.57 -4.63
C ASN A 165 9.64 17.06 -3.93
N GLU A 166 9.53 18.04 -3.02
CA GLU A 166 10.67 18.49 -2.21
C GLU A 166 11.20 17.37 -1.30
N ALA A 167 10.30 16.65 -0.62
CA ALA A 167 10.66 15.53 0.25
C ALA A 167 11.31 14.38 -0.54
N GLY A 168 10.80 14.10 -1.74
CA GLY A 168 11.38 13.11 -2.65
C GLY A 168 12.79 13.47 -3.11
N ALA A 169 13.02 14.76 -3.41
CA ALA A 169 14.37 15.24 -3.75
C ALA A 169 15.35 15.06 -2.59
N LEU A 170 14.94 15.42 -1.35
CA LEU A 170 15.75 15.21 -0.15
C LEU A 170 16.00 13.71 0.13
N ALA A 171 14.97 12.87 0.02
CA ALA A 171 15.10 11.43 0.23
C ALA A 171 16.12 10.81 -0.77
N LYS A 172 16.09 11.24 -2.01
CA LYS A 172 17.01 10.80 -3.07
C LYS A 172 18.48 11.14 -2.76
N GLU A 173 18.76 12.28 -2.11
CA GLU A 173 20.10 12.65 -1.64
C GLU A 173 20.65 11.66 -0.60
N HIS A 174 19.76 11.01 0.16
CA HIS A 174 20.08 9.97 1.15
C HIS A 174 19.99 8.53 0.61
N GLY A 175 19.78 8.37 -0.71
CA GLY A 175 19.64 7.05 -1.34
C GLY A 175 18.31 6.36 -1.06
N LEU A 176 17.30 7.11 -0.67
CA LEU A 176 15.93 6.66 -0.36
C LEU A 176 14.96 7.14 -1.44
N THR A 177 13.82 6.47 -1.55
CA THR A 177 12.66 6.90 -2.36
C THR A 177 11.54 7.34 -1.44
N PHE A 178 11.01 8.53 -1.67
CA PHE A 178 9.83 9.01 -0.95
C PHE A 178 8.55 8.37 -1.49
N PHE A 179 7.60 8.08 -0.60
CA PHE A 179 6.28 7.61 -1.01
C PHE A 179 5.14 8.25 -0.21
N TYR A 180 3.94 8.17 -0.80
CA TYR A 180 2.68 8.52 -0.14
C TYR A 180 1.81 7.28 0.02
N HIS A 181 1.22 7.11 1.22
CA HIS A 181 0.23 6.09 1.54
C HIS A 181 -1.17 6.72 1.63
N ASN A 182 -2.16 6.09 0.98
CA ASN A 182 -3.53 6.59 0.95
C ASN A 182 -4.42 6.02 2.06
N HIS A 183 -5.43 6.81 2.41
CA HIS A 183 -6.64 6.39 3.10
C HIS A 183 -7.86 6.55 2.18
N ASP A 184 -9.07 6.63 2.74
CA ASP A 184 -10.31 6.86 2.00
C ASP A 184 -10.51 8.33 1.61
N PHE A 185 -9.97 9.24 2.40
CA PHE A 185 -10.23 10.67 2.23
C PHE A 185 -9.63 11.26 0.93
N GLU A 186 -8.63 10.66 0.36
CA GLU A 186 -8.09 11.06 -0.96
C GLU A 186 -9.06 10.74 -2.09
N PHE A 187 -9.88 9.72 -1.90
CA PHE A 187 -10.85 9.28 -2.89
C PHE A 187 -12.22 9.94 -2.68
N THR A 188 -12.56 10.29 -1.44
CA THR A 188 -13.83 10.94 -1.09
C THR A 188 -13.78 12.46 -1.21
N THR A 189 -12.60 13.09 -1.05
CA THR A 189 -12.40 14.51 -1.34
C THR A 189 -12.30 14.72 -2.84
N LYS A 190 -13.21 15.53 -3.39
CA LYS A 190 -13.31 15.72 -4.85
C LYS A 190 -12.84 17.10 -5.29
N GLN A 191 -12.16 17.15 -6.42
CA GLN A 191 -11.80 18.35 -7.15
C GLN A 191 -13.05 18.99 -7.78
N ALA A 192 -12.90 20.18 -8.39
CA ALA A 192 -14.02 20.91 -8.99
C ALA A 192 -14.67 20.18 -10.18
N ASP A 193 -13.94 19.31 -10.85
CA ASP A 193 -14.43 18.47 -11.96
C ASP A 193 -15.05 17.13 -11.49
N GLY A 194 -15.00 16.86 -10.18
CA GLY A 194 -15.53 15.63 -9.58
C GLY A 194 -14.52 14.49 -9.44
N SER A 195 -13.30 14.63 -9.95
CA SER A 195 -12.23 13.62 -9.78
C SER A 195 -11.71 13.61 -8.33
N PRO A 196 -11.19 12.48 -7.83
CA PRO A 196 -10.54 12.39 -6.53
C PRO A 196 -9.30 13.29 -6.43
N VAL A 197 -8.97 13.75 -5.22
CA VAL A 197 -7.69 14.44 -4.99
C VAL A 197 -6.49 13.49 -5.06
N TYR A 198 -6.72 12.18 -5.02
CA TYR A 198 -5.68 11.19 -5.30
C TYR A 198 -5.12 11.31 -6.71
N ASP A 199 -5.98 11.58 -7.70
CA ASP A 199 -5.57 11.82 -9.10
C ASP A 199 -4.69 13.07 -9.20
N LEU A 200 -5.03 14.14 -8.46
CA LEU A 200 -4.21 15.34 -8.37
C LEU A 200 -2.80 15.02 -7.81
N LEU A 201 -2.72 14.18 -6.77
CA LEU A 201 -1.42 13.78 -6.21
C LEU A 201 -0.60 12.99 -7.23
N LEU A 202 -1.22 12.05 -7.96
CA LEU A 202 -0.55 11.28 -9.02
C LEU A 202 -0.06 12.18 -10.15
N GLU A 203 -0.86 13.17 -10.55
CA GLU A 203 -0.55 14.10 -11.64
C GLU A 203 0.54 15.11 -11.28
N ARG A 204 0.48 15.70 -10.06
CA ARG A 204 1.36 16.80 -9.66
C ARG A 204 2.67 16.35 -9.00
N THR A 205 2.83 15.08 -8.71
CA THR A 205 4.09 14.57 -8.15
C THR A 205 4.98 13.97 -9.23
N ASP A 206 6.26 14.30 -9.14
CA ASP A 206 7.29 13.80 -10.05
C ASP A 206 7.47 12.28 -9.87
N PRO A 207 7.28 11.45 -10.92
CA PRO A 207 7.42 10.02 -10.83
C PRO A 207 8.86 9.53 -10.54
N ASP A 208 9.87 10.36 -10.75
CA ASP A 208 11.26 10.06 -10.41
C ASP A 208 11.62 10.36 -8.94
N LEU A 209 10.70 11.01 -8.22
CA LEU A 209 10.89 11.45 -6.81
C LEU A 209 9.88 10.82 -5.87
N VAL A 210 8.64 10.59 -6.32
CA VAL A 210 7.52 10.18 -5.47
C VAL A 210 6.89 8.90 -5.99
N MET A 211 6.90 7.87 -5.16
CA MET A 211 6.14 6.64 -5.38
C MET A 211 4.88 6.63 -4.51
N PHE A 212 4.06 5.63 -4.68
CA PHE A 212 2.85 5.42 -3.88
C PHE A 212 2.82 4.02 -3.32
N GLU A 213 2.34 3.91 -2.10
CA GLU A 213 1.89 2.68 -1.51
C GLU A 213 0.37 2.64 -1.60
N LEU A 214 -0.20 1.62 -2.23
CA LEU A 214 -1.64 1.53 -2.41
C LEU A 214 -2.25 0.70 -1.30
N ASP A 215 -3.00 1.35 -0.41
CA ASP A 215 -3.84 0.62 0.54
C ASP A 215 -5.11 0.14 -0.16
N LEU A 216 -5.23 -1.19 -0.25
CA LEU A 216 -6.29 -1.86 -1.03
C LEU A 216 -7.65 -1.83 -0.32
N TYR A 217 -7.67 -1.73 1.01
CA TYR A 217 -8.91 -1.53 1.76
C TYR A 217 -9.43 -0.11 1.59
N TRP A 218 -8.55 0.90 1.80
CA TRP A 218 -8.98 2.28 1.84
C TRP A 218 -9.41 2.82 0.47
N ILE A 219 -8.76 2.43 -0.62
CA ILE A 219 -9.23 2.81 -1.97
C ILE A 219 -10.62 2.26 -2.25
N ILE A 220 -10.90 0.99 -1.89
CA ILE A 220 -12.21 0.36 -2.06
C ILE A 220 -13.23 0.97 -1.11
N TYR A 221 -12.86 1.28 0.13
CA TYR A 221 -13.70 1.97 1.10
C TYR A 221 -14.08 3.38 0.62
N GLY A 222 -13.14 4.09 0.00
CA GLY A 222 -13.34 5.39 -0.64
C GLY A 222 -14.21 5.35 -1.91
N GLY A 223 -14.59 4.16 -2.37
CA GLY A 223 -15.51 3.96 -3.49
C GLY A 223 -14.85 3.82 -4.86
N GLU A 224 -13.52 3.75 -4.92
CA GLU A 224 -12.76 3.63 -6.17
C GLU A 224 -12.31 2.18 -6.45
N ASN A 225 -11.91 1.94 -7.69
CA ASN A 225 -11.50 0.62 -8.16
C ASN A 225 -9.97 0.53 -8.26
N PRO A 226 -9.27 -0.25 -7.42
CA PRO A 226 -7.81 -0.38 -7.48
C PRO A 226 -7.31 -0.89 -8.84
N LEU A 227 -8.08 -1.72 -9.56
CA LEU A 227 -7.68 -2.23 -10.87
C LEU A 227 -7.56 -1.12 -11.92
N ALA A 228 -8.39 -0.07 -11.85
CA ALA A 228 -8.30 1.09 -12.75
C ALA A 228 -6.97 1.83 -12.51
N TYR A 229 -6.65 2.15 -11.26
CA TYR A 229 -5.41 2.84 -10.92
C TYR A 229 -4.17 2.01 -11.28
N LEU A 230 -4.18 0.71 -11.05
CA LEU A 230 -3.06 -0.17 -11.37
C LEU A 230 -2.87 -0.32 -12.88
N SER A 231 -3.95 -0.35 -13.68
CA SER A 231 -3.83 -0.42 -15.14
C SER A 231 -3.28 0.86 -15.76
N GLU A 232 -3.55 2.02 -15.15
CA GLU A 232 -3.11 3.32 -15.67
C GLU A 232 -1.75 3.76 -15.10
N HIS A 233 -1.46 3.41 -13.84
CA HIS A 233 -0.34 3.94 -13.08
C HIS A 233 0.52 2.86 -12.40
N ALA A 234 0.60 1.62 -12.93
CA ALA A 234 1.31 0.50 -12.30
C ALA A 234 2.76 0.83 -11.86
N ASN A 235 3.45 1.67 -12.63
CA ASN A 235 4.82 2.10 -12.37
C ASN A 235 4.95 3.13 -11.22
N ARG A 236 3.84 3.66 -10.71
CA ARG A 236 3.82 4.60 -9.57
C ARG A 236 3.71 3.89 -8.23
N PHE A 237 3.35 2.61 -8.20
CA PHE A 237 3.14 1.85 -6.98
C PHE A 237 4.33 0.92 -6.71
N PHE A 238 4.95 1.01 -5.53
CA PHE A 238 6.04 0.12 -5.10
C PHE A 238 5.55 -0.95 -4.13
N ALA A 239 4.43 -0.71 -3.44
CA ALA A 239 3.90 -1.60 -2.40
C ALA A 239 2.38 -1.56 -2.32
N TYR A 240 1.85 -2.58 -1.67
CA TYR A 240 0.46 -2.68 -1.28
C TYR A 240 0.35 -2.86 0.24
N HIS A 241 -0.59 -2.12 0.87
CA HIS A 241 -1.17 -2.56 2.13
C HIS A 241 -2.27 -3.58 1.85
N VAL A 242 -2.01 -4.80 2.28
CA VAL A 242 -2.91 -5.95 2.10
C VAL A 242 -3.79 -6.03 3.34
N LYS A 243 -4.88 -5.28 3.30
CA LYS A 243 -5.87 -5.09 4.34
C LYS A 243 -7.23 -5.48 3.77
N ASP A 244 -7.96 -6.39 4.42
CA ASP A 244 -9.20 -6.96 3.90
C ASP A 244 -10.43 -6.44 4.65
N ARG A 245 -11.62 -6.77 4.15
CA ARG A 245 -12.89 -6.32 4.71
C ARG A 245 -14.00 -7.35 4.59
N VAL A 246 -14.95 -7.28 5.54
CA VAL A 246 -16.25 -7.93 5.45
C VAL A 246 -17.29 -6.90 5.03
N TRP A 247 -17.85 -6.94 3.85
CA TRP A 247 -18.93 -6.02 3.49
C TRP A 247 -20.06 -6.03 4.56
N LYS A 248 -20.10 -5.00 5.41
CA LYS A 248 -21.25 -4.77 6.30
C LYS A 248 -22.25 -3.86 5.57
N ASP A 249 -23.54 -4.16 5.72
CA ASP A 249 -24.63 -3.38 5.12
C ASP A 249 -24.78 -1.96 5.71
N ARG A 250 -23.79 -1.49 6.46
CA ARG A 250 -23.79 -0.16 7.07
C ARG A 250 -22.66 0.67 6.48
N PRO A 251 -22.98 1.73 5.73
CA PRO A 251 -21.98 2.75 5.40
C PRO A 251 -21.44 3.34 6.71
N ASN A 252 -20.14 3.53 6.81
CA ASN A 252 -19.39 4.08 7.95
C ASN A 252 -19.19 3.15 9.17
N ALA A 253 -19.37 1.84 9.05
CA ALA A 253 -18.89 0.92 10.08
C ALA A 253 -17.56 0.33 9.65
N ASP A 254 -16.53 0.45 10.50
CA ASP A 254 -15.30 -0.29 10.34
C ASP A 254 -15.62 -1.76 10.12
N ASP A 255 -15.25 -2.27 8.96
CA ASP A 255 -15.53 -3.63 8.52
C ASP A 255 -14.23 -4.37 8.15
N PHE A 256 -13.17 -4.06 8.90
CA PHE A 256 -11.88 -4.71 8.77
C PHE A 256 -11.96 -6.22 8.99
N GLU A 257 -11.20 -6.94 8.20
CA GLU A 257 -10.99 -8.38 8.33
C GLU A 257 -9.52 -8.71 8.10
N ASP A 258 -9.07 -9.84 8.61
CA ASP A 258 -7.77 -10.39 8.26
C ASP A 258 -7.67 -10.60 6.75
N ALA A 259 -6.48 -10.39 6.20
CA ALA A 259 -6.24 -10.62 4.77
C ALA A 259 -6.51 -12.09 4.40
N GLY A 260 -7.34 -12.28 3.38
CA GLY A 260 -7.73 -13.58 2.82
C GLY A 260 -9.13 -14.06 3.20
N PRO A 261 -9.55 -14.08 4.47
CA PRO A 261 -10.92 -14.43 4.85
C PRO A 261 -11.98 -13.42 4.41
N GLY A 262 -11.60 -12.19 4.11
CA GLY A 262 -12.51 -11.11 3.72
C GLY A 262 -13.04 -11.23 2.28
N ARG A 263 -13.24 -10.10 1.61
CA ARG A 263 -13.95 -10.06 0.32
C ARG A 263 -13.19 -9.34 -0.78
N ILE A 264 -12.00 -8.83 -0.53
CA ILE A 264 -11.17 -8.22 -1.56
C ILE A 264 -10.57 -9.33 -2.43
N ASP A 265 -10.67 -9.18 -3.74
CA ASP A 265 -10.08 -10.13 -4.70
C ASP A 265 -8.62 -9.78 -4.97
N PHE A 266 -7.76 -10.08 -3.98
CA PHE A 266 -6.33 -9.81 -4.07
C PHE A 266 -5.64 -10.49 -5.26
N PRO A 267 -5.96 -11.76 -5.64
CA PRO A 267 -5.35 -12.38 -6.80
C PRO A 267 -5.50 -11.54 -8.08
N ASP A 268 -6.70 -11.04 -8.36
CA ASP A 268 -6.95 -10.20 -9.54
C ASP A 268 -6.17 -8.88 -9.47
N ILE A 269 -6.08 -8.28 -8.26
CA ILE A 269 -5.35 -7.03 -8.04
C ILE A 269 -3.85 -7.23 -8.24
N PHE A 270 -3.27 -8.26 -7.64
CA PHE A 270 -1.83 -8.54 -7.73
C PHE A 270 -1.40 -8.85 -9.17
N ALA A 271 -2.26 -9.51 -9.92
CA ALA A 271 -2.00 -9.83 -11.31
C ALA A 271 -1.95 -8.61 -12.24
N VAL A 272 -2.85 -7.66 -12.04
CA VAL A 272 -2.85 -6.40 -12.82
C VAL A 272 -1.70 -5.50 -12.41
N GLY A 273 -1.35 -5.50 -11.14
CA GLY A 273 -0.29 -4.66 -10.58
C GLY A 273 1.14 -5.12 -10.88
N ASP A 274 1.34 -6.25 -11.57
CA ASP A 274 2.68 -6.83 -11.80
C ASP A 274 3.52 -6.06 -12.85
N ASP A 275 2.93 -5.17 -13.63
CA ASP A 275 3.63 -4.31 -14.58
C ASP A 275 4.30 -3.13 -13.86
N GLY A 276 5.55 -3.31 -13.41
CA GLY A 276 6.26 -2.20 -12.73
C GLY A 276 7.45 -2.66 -11.89
N PRO A 277 7.93 -1.82 -10.94
CA PRO A 277 8.99 -2.20 -10.02
C PRO A 277 8.56 -3.38 -9.14
N ASP A 278 9.56 -4.12 -8.63
CA ASP A 278 9.30 -5.20 -7.68
C ASP A 278 8.38 -4.71 -6.55
N LYS A 279 7.23 -5.36 -6.40
CA LYS A 279 6.23 -4.97 -5.41
C LYS A 279 6.54 -5.56 -4.05
N HIS A 280 6.27 -4.78 -3.00
CA HIS A 280 6.25 -5.23 -1.62
C HIS A 280 4.80 -5.41 -1.15
N TYR A 281 4.55 -6.38 -0.28
CA TYR A 281 3.21 -6.75 0.16
C TYR A 281 3.18 -6.72 1.68
N PHE A 282 2.67 -5.62 2.24
CA PHE A 282 2.61 -5.44 3.70
C PHE A 282 1.21 -5.79 4.22
N ILE A 283 1.13 -6.81 5.06
CA ILE A 283 -0.08 -7.06 5.84
C ILE A 283 -0.31 -5.89 6.78
N GLU A 284 -1.52 -5.36 6.78
CA GLU A 284 -1.95 -4.39 7.77
C GLU A 284 -3.39 -4.62 8.23
N HIS A 285 -3.67 -4.26 9.49
CA HIS A 285 -5.01 -4.28 10.06
C HIS A 285 -5.11 -3.24 11.18
N ASP A 286 -6.01 -2.26 11.03
CA ASP A 286 -6.12 -1.16 12.01
C ASP A 286 -6.75 -1.60 13.32
N GLN A 287 -7.65 -2.60 13.29
CA GLN A 287 -8.44 -3.05 14.44
C GLN A 287 -8.51 -4.58 14.54
N PRO A 288 -7.41 -5.30 14.84
CA PRO A 288 -7.36 -6.77 14.86
C PRO A 288 -8.39 -7.46 15.78
N LEU A 289 -8.88 -6.75 16.81
CA LEU A 289 -9.96 -7.25 17.65
C LEU A 289 -11.29 -7.44 16.91
N LEU A 290 -11.51 -6.79 15.77
CA LEU A 290 -12.73 -7.01 14.99
C LEU A 290 -12.77 -8.41 14.38
N SER A 291 -11.61 -8.91 13.91
CA SER A 291 -11.47 -10.29 13.40
C SER A 291 -11.36 -11.32 14.54
N HIS A 292 -10.82 -10.92 15.69
CA HIS A 292 -10.54 -11.80 16.82
C HIS A 292 -11.14 -11.32 18.14
N PRO A 293 -12.47 -11.17 18.26
CA PRO A 293 -13.12 -10.53 19.42
C PRO A 293 -13.01 -11.35 20.72
N ALA A 294 -12.66 -12.63 20.65
CA ALA A 294 -12.47 -13.50 21.80
C ALA A 294 -11.04 -13.43 22.39
N LEU A 295 -10.12 -12.73 21.74
CA LEU A 295 -8.72 -12.62 22.16
C LEU A 295 -8.47 -11.30 22.87
N GLY A 296 -7.39 -11.22 23.66
CA GLY A 296 -6.82 -9.95 24.11
C GLY A 296 -6.07 -9.25 22.95
N THR A 297 -5.89 -7.94 23.05
CA THR A 297 -5.31 -7.13 21.95
C THR A 297 -3.99 -7.65 21.42
N PRO A 298 -2.96 -7.97 22.25
CA PRO A 298 -1.69 -8.48 21.72
C PRO A 298 -1.83 -9.81 20.99
N GLN A 299 -2.70 -10.73 21.47
CA GLN A 299 -2.95 -12.00 20.84
C GLN A 299 -3.72 -11.84 19.52
N ALA A 300 -4.70 -10.93 19.45
CA ALA A 300 -5.42 -10.61 18.24
C ALA A 300 -4.45 -10.13 17.15
N GLN A 301 -3.57 -9.18 17.48
CA GLN A 301 -2.57 -8.63 16.56
C GLN A 301 -1.61 -9.70 16.02
N LEU A 302 -1.10 -10.58 16.90
CA LEU A 302 -0.24 -11.69 16.48
C LEU A 302 -0.99 -12.75 15.65
N THR A 303 -2.28 -12.95 15.91
CA THR A 303 -3.11 -13.87 15.13
C THR A 303 -3.36 -13.31 13.74
N THR A 304 -3.70 -12.03 13.63
CA THR A 304 -3.80 -11.31 12.35
C THR A 304 -2.51 -11.43 11.54
N ALA A 305 -1.35 -11.20 12.17
CA ALA A 305 -0.07 -11.36 11.48
C ALA A 305 0.13 -12.80 10.95
N LYS A 306 -0.29 -13.80 11.72
CA LYS A 306 -0.20 -15.22 11.30
C LYS A 306 -1.16 -15.54 10.14
N VAL A 307 -2.39 -15.08 10.20
CA VAL A 307 -3.38 -15.30 9.12
C VAL A 307 -2.90 -14.62 7.84
N GLY A 308 -2.47 -13.37 7.93
CA GLY A 308 -2.02 -12.60 6.77
C GLY A 308 -0.81 -13.22 6.06
N ILE A 309 0.21 -13.68 6.81
CA ILE A 309 1.36 -14.35 6.17
C ILE A 309 0.97 -15.67 5.50
N GLN A 310 0.09 -16.46 6.13
CA GLN A 310 -0.39 -17.72 5.54
C GLN A 310 -1.13 -17.43 4.23
N PHE A 311 -2.00 -16.41 4.21
CA PHE A 311 -2.68 -15.99 3.01
C PHE A 311 -1.70 -15.60 1.89
N LEU A 312 -0.73 -14.71 2.15
CA LEU A 312 0.22 -14.26 1.13
C LEU A 312 1.15 -15.38 0.62
N GLN A 313 1.42 -16.40 1.43
CA GLN A 313 2.21 -17.55 1.02
C GLN A 313 1.44 -18.57 0.18
N GLU A 314 0.11 -18.57 0.28
CA GLU A 314 -0.79 -19.54 -0.37
C GLU A 314 -1.61 -18.91 -1.50
N VAL A 315 -1.59 -17.57 -1.64
CA VAL A 315 -2.38 -16.87 -2.65
C VAL A 315 -1.93 -17.27 -4.06
N THR A 316 -2.86 -17.80 -4.83
CA THR A 316 -2.68 -18.24 -6.21
C THR A 316 -3.87 -17.80 -7.06
N TRP A 317 -3.72 -17.83 -8.36
CA TRP A 317 -4.84 -17.72 -9.27
C TRP A 317 -5.85 -18.85 -9.07
N LYS A 318 -7.13 -18.48 -9.08
CA LYS A 318 -8.23 -19.47 -9.15
C LYS A 318 -8.63 -19.76 -10.59
#